data_eb6ccd3ebb38f7ac292ae22a73352f62
#
_entry.id   eb6ccd3ebb38f7ac292ae22a73352f62
#
_cell.length_a   1.000
_cell.length_b   1.000
_cell.length_c   1.000
_cell.angle_alpha   90.00
_cell.angle_beta   90.00
_cell.angle_gamma   90.00
#
_symmetry.space_group_name_H-M   'P 1'
#
loop_
_entity.id
_entity.type
_entity.pdbx_description
1 polymer ?
#
loop_
_entity_poly.entity_id
_entity_poly.type
_entity_poly.pdbx_seq_one_letter_code
_entity_poly.pdbx_strand_id
1 'polypeptide(L)'
;VGEQENRMASELIWDKNETVLVSTDDNWRRACELLATADIRVGGGRSWDMRVHHPAMFDRILTSGSLGLGESYMDGWWDCDQVDELIARILRARLDEQVGRAGWLWASLKARLTNLQSPQRAWLVGEMHYDLGNDLYEAMLDPSMAYSCGYWPVAQSLAQAQEAKLDLICQKLQLQAGMTLLDIGCGWGSLMLFAARHYRVQCVGLTISKEQARLGAQKARDLPVRFELVDYRQFNPHGEQRFDRVASIGMFEHVGHKNYRAYFDMARRSLRDDGLFLLHTIGKNRAGAGIDPWIE
;
A
#
# COMPACT_ATOMS: atom_id res chain seq x y z
N VAL A 1 41.39 -33.24 -7.22
CA VAL A 1 40.65 -32.46 -6.25
C VAL A 1 41.53 -31.27 -5.91
N GLY A 2 41.27 -30.07 -6.43
CA GLY A 2 42.03 -28.87 -6.05
C GLY A 2 42.44 -27.96 -7.20
N GLU A 3 41.48 -27.50 -8.05
CA GLU A 3 41.78 -26.44 -9.03
C GLU A 3 40.54 -25.68 -9.55
N GLN A 4 39.44 -25.62 -8.81
CA GLN A 4 38.24 -24.92 -9.23
C GLN A 4 37.72 -23.84 -8.25
N GLU A 5 38.47 -23.47 -7.22
CA GLU A 5 38.06 -22.43 -6.24
C GLU A 5 38.75 -21.08 -6.38
N ASN A 6 39.40 -20.78 -7.51
CA ASN A 6 40.16 -19.54 -7.65
C ASN A 6 39.73 -18.70 -8.87
N ARG A 7 38.45 -18.35 -9.00
CA ARG A 7 37.97 -17.38 -10.01
C ARG A 7 36.83 -16.54 -9.51
N MET A 8 36.95 -15.89 -8.36
CA MET A 8 36.19 -14.73 -7.97
C MET A 8 37.00 -13.88 -6.99
N ALA A 9 38.15 -13.39 -7.44
CA ALA A 9 38.84 -12.32 -6.74
C ALA A 9 38.28 -10.98 -7.23
N SER A 10 37.22 -10.46 -6.58
CA SER A 10 36.95 -9.04 -6.62
C SER A 10 38.11 -8.33 -5.96
N GLU A 11 38.86 -7.51 -6.69
CA GLU A 11 39.84 -6.60 -6.09
C GLU A 11 39.08 -5.57 -5.27
N LEU A 12 39.11 -5.73 -3.95
CA LEU A 12 38.68 -4.73 -3.00
C LEU A 12 39.76 -3.63 -2.97
N ILE A 13 39.48 -2.54 -3.65
CA ILE A 13 40.32 -1.33 -3.54
C ILE A 13 39.83 -0.57 -2.31
N TRP A 14 40.61 -0.60 -1.24
CA TRP A 14 40.34 0.15 -0.02
C TRP A 14 40.83 1.59 -0.19
N ASP A 15 39.93 2.55 -0.24
CA ASP A 15 40.29 3.94 0.04
C ASP A 15 40.28 4.15 1.55
N LYS A 16 41.31 4.83 2.09
CA LYS A 16 41.60 4.89 3.55
C LYS A 16 40.59 5.65 4.39
N ASN A 17 39.53 6.25 3.77
CA ASN A 17 38.55 7.06 4.50
C ASN A 17 37.08 6.70 4.30
N GLU A 18 36.71 5.85 3.32
CA GLU A 18 35.36 5.32 3.20
C GLU A 18 35.40 3.95 2.47
N THR A 19 34.72 2.96 3.04
CA THR A 19 34.68 1.61 2.48
C THR A 19 33.74 1.57 1.28
N VAL A 20 34.23 1.91 0.10
CA VAL A 20 33.46 1.75 -1.15
C VAL A 20 33.83 0.42 -1.77
N LEU A 21 32.88 -0.50 -1.86
CA LEU A 21 33.04 -1.73 -2.63
C LEU A 21 33.05 -1.39 -4.12
N VAL A 22 34.14 -1.71 -4.81
CA VAL A 22 34.25 -1.64 -6.27
C VAL A 22 34.43 -3.06 -6.79
N SER A 23 33.53 -3.53 -7.65
CA SER A 23 33.65 -4.80 -8.34
C SER A 23 33.99 -4.57 -9.83
N THR A 24 34.80 -5.44 -10.39
CA THR A 24 35.12 -5.45 -11.85
C THR A 24 34.12 -6.27 -12.66
N ASP A 25 33.05 -6.78 -12.03
CA ASP A 25 31.99 -7.57 -12.64
C ASP A 25 31.22 -6.75 -13.68
N ASP A 26 30.83 -7.36 -14.78
CA ASP A 26 30.09 -6.73 -15.88
C ASP A 26 28.73 -6.20 -15.42
N ASN A 27 28.06 -6.88 -14.48
CA ASN A 27 26.81 -6.45 -13.88
C ASN A 27 27.00 -5.20 -13.02
N TRP A 28 28.07 -5.13 -12.24
CA TRP A 28 28.44 -3.93 -11.48
C TRP A 28 28.67 -2.74 -12.40
N ARG A 29 29.49 -2.91 -13.44
CA ARG A 29 29.77 -1.84 -14.41
C ARG A 29 28.49 -1.34 -15.08
N ARG A 30 27.66 -2.26 -15.57
CA ARG A 30 26.37 -1.97 -16.19
C ARG A 30 25.43 -1.22 -15.26
N ALA A 31 25.34 -1.62 -13.98
CA ALA A 31 24.52 -0.94 -12.98
C ALA A 31 25.01 0.49 -12.72
N CYS A 32 26.33 0.68 -12.58
CA CYS A 32 26.91 2.01 -12.42
C CYS A 32 26.65 2.93 -13.64
N GLU A 33 26.74 2.40 -14.85
CA GLU A 33 26.40 3.14 -16.09
C GLU A 33 24.93 3.55 -16.12
N LEU A 34 24.01 2.65 -15.75
CA LEU A 34 22.59 2.96 -15.68
C LEU A 34 22.30 4.03 -14.62
N LEU A 35 22.85 3.89 -13.41
CA LEU A 35 22.69 4.86 -12.33
C LEU A 35 23.26 6.24 -12.71
N ALA A 36 24.37 6.28 -13.43
CA ALA A 36 24.96 7.53 -13.91
C ALA A 36 24.03 8.29 -14.84
N THR A 37 23.17 7.64 -15.64
CA THR A 37 22.16 8.29 -16.48
C THR A 37 21.09 9.02 -15.66
N ALA A 38 20.90 8.61 -14.40
CA ALA A 38 20.01 9.24 -13.42
C ALA A 38 20.75 10.26 -12.51
N ASP A 39 22.02 10.57 -12.82
CA ASP A 39 22.89 11.39 -11.98
C ASP A 39 23.02 10.83 -10.55
N ILE A 40 23.18 9.51 -10.42
CA ILE A 40 23.45 8.79 -9.19
C ILE A 40 24.83 8.15 -9.31
N ARG A 41 25.65 8.25 -8.24
CA ARG A 41 26.96 7.59 -8.16
C ARG A 41 26.97 6.54 -7.07
N VAL A 42 27.68 5.46 -7.33
CA VAL A 42 28.00 4.47 -6.30
C VAL A 42 29.23 4.95 -5.55
N GLY A 43 29.15 5.06 -4.23
CA GLY A 43 30.22 5.62 -3.41
C GLY A 43 30.47 7.12 -3.62
N GLY A 44 29.47 7.87 -4.13
CA GLY A 44 29.55 9.32 -4.25
C GLY A 44 29.28 10.02 -2.90
N GLY A 45 29.61 11.32 -2.84
CA GLY A 45 29.48 12.11 -1.61
C GLY A 45 28.20 12.93 -1.50
N ARG A 46 27.23 12.78 -2.40
CA ARG A 46 25.96 13.51 -2.33
C ARG A 46 24.92 12.70 -1.56
N SER A 47 23.97 13.38 -0.94
CA SER A 47 22.95 12.74 -0.10
C SER A 47 22.07 11.71 -0.82
N TRP A 48 21.92 11.80 -2.14
CA TRP A 48 21.20 10.83 -2.98
C TRP A 48 22.10 9.80 -3.67
N ASP A 49 23.41 9.83 -3.45
CA ASP A 49 24.33 8.82 -3.95
C ASP A 49 24.22 7.52 -3.14
N MET A 50 24.39 6.39 -3.81
CA MET A 50 24.21 5.08 -3.21
C MET A 50 25.51 4.55 -2.60
N ARG A 51 25.48 4.16 -1.34
CA ARG A 51 26.57 3.43 -0.67
C ARG A 51 26.27 1.95 -0.70
N VAL A 52 27.15 1.16 -1.30
CA VAL A 52 26.99 -0.29 -1.46
C VAL A 52 27.89 -1.04 -0.50
N HIS A 53 27.29 -1.96 0.26
CA HIS A 53 27.95 -2.75 1.30
C HIS A 53 28.10 -4.24 0.94
N HIS A 54 27.35 -4.72 -0.07
CA HIS A 54 27.39 -6.11 -0.49
C HIS A 54 27.59 -6.25 -2.00
N PRO A 55 28.58 -7.05 -2.48
CA PRO A 55 28.93 -7.12 -3.90
C PRO A 55 27.83 -7.70 -4.79
N ALA A 56 27.01 -8.63 -4.27
CA ALA A 56 25.92 -9.27 -5.03
C ALA A 56 24.65 -8.41 -5.15
N MET A 57 24.66 -7.17 -4.65
CA MET A 57 23.50 -6.29 -4.67
C MET A 57 22.98 -6.04 -6.10
N PHE A 58 23.89 -5.72 -7.02
CA PHE A 58 23.49 -5.42 -8.40
C PHE A 58 22.99 -6.65 -9.15
N ASP A 59 23.52 -7.84 -8.89
CA ASP A 59 22.98 -9.09 -9.43
C ASP A 59 21.53 -9.32 -9.01
N ARG A 60 21.23 -9.05 -7.75
CA ARG A 60 19.87 -9.14 -7.20
C ARG A 60 18.93 -8.12 -7.85
N ILE A 61 19.38 -6.87 -8.00
CA ILE A 61 18.58 -5.83 -8.65
C ILE A 61 18.34 -6.14 -10.12
N LEU A 62 19.38 -6.49 -10.88
CA LEU A 62 19.26 -6.80 -12.30
C LEU A 62 18.38 -8.04 -12.57
N THR A 63 18.33 -8.99 -11.62
CA THR A 63 17.49 -10.19 -11.71
C THR A 63 16.04 -9.90 -11.31
N SER A 64 15.82 -9.17 -10.21
CA SER A 64 14.52 -9.03 -9.54
C SER A 64 13.92 -7.63 -9.59
N GLY A 65 14.60 -6.66 -10.21
CA GLY A 65 14.10 -5.29 -10.38
C GLY A 65 13.86 -4.57 -9.06
N SER A 66 12.70 -3.94 -8.91
CA SER A 66 12.27 -3.19 -7.72
C SER A 66 12.26 -4.05 -6.46
N LEU A 67 11.82 -5.31 -6.56
CA LEU A 67 11.87 -6.26 -5.45
C LEU A 67 13.31 -6.47 -4.97
N GLY A 68 14.24 -6.70 -5.89
CA GLY A 68 15.66 -6.86 -5.56
C GLY A 68 16.26 -5.60 -4.92
N LEU A 69 15.86 -4.41 -5.36
CA LEU A 69 16.29 -3.14 -4.78
C LEU A 69 15.78 -2.99 -3.33
N GLY A 70 14.48 -3.21 -3.10
CA GLY A 70 13.87 -3.08 -1.78
C GLY A 70 14.37 -4.11 -0.78
N GLU A 71 14.38 -5.38 -1.14
CA GLU A 71 14.89 -6.45 -0.26
C GLU A 71 16.37 -6.28 0.09
N SER A 72 17.21 -5.85 -0.87
CA SER A 72 18.63 -5.59 -0.59
C SER A 72 18.83 -4.38 0.34
N TYR A 73 17.94 -3.40 0.30
CA TYR A 73 17.92 -2.30 1.27
C TYR A 73 17.58 -2.81 2.69
N MET A 74 16.54 -3.62 2.81
CA MET A 74 16.15 -4.23 4.10
C MET A 74 17.25 -5.11 4.69
N ASP A 75 17.99 -5.81 3.84
CA ASP A 75 19.12 -6.65 4.25
C ASP A 75 20.40 -5.85 4.54
N GLY A 76 20.38 -4.51 4.41
CA GLY A 76 21.51 -3.64 4.67
C GLY A 76 22.64 -3.74 3.62
N TRP A 77 22.34 -4.20 2.40
CA TRP A 77 23.33 -4.31 1.33
C TRP A 77 23.70 -2.98 0.68
N TRP A 78 22.86 -1.98 0.88
CA TRP A 78 23.10 -0.61 0.47
C TRP A 78 22.33 0.37 1.35
N ASP A 79 22.75 1.63 1.34
CA ASP A 79 22.04 2.74 1.95
C ASP A 79 22.18 4.04 1.15
N CYS A 80 21.43 5.06 1.54
CA CYS A 80 21.41 6.39 0.96
C CYS A 80 20.80 7.37 1.96
N ASP A 81 21.35 8.58 2.10
CA ASP A 81 20.84 9.58 3.06
C ASP A 81 19.50 10.18 2.63
N GLN A 82 19.25 10.27 1.31
CA GLN A 82 17.98 10.75 0.72
C GLN A 82 17.42 9.70 -0.23
N VAL A 83 16.84 8.64 0.32
CA VAL A 83 16.25 7.52 -0.45
C VAL A 83 15.13 8.00 -1.36
N ASP A 84 14.34 8.97 -0.93
CA ASP A 84 13.26 9.59 -1.71
C ASP A 84 13.79 10.27 -2.99
N GLU A 85 14.86 11.05 -2.89
CA GLU A 85 15.48 11.69 -4.07
C GLU A 85 16.17 10.65 -4.97
N LEU A 86 16.84 9.63 -4.40
CA LEU A 86 17.39 8.50 -5.15
C LEU A 86 16.30 7.83 -6.01
N ILE A 87 15.18 7.44 -5.40
CA ILE A 87 14.06 6.79 -6.11
C ILE A 87 13.44 7.73 -7.14
N ALA A 88 13.24 9.00 -6.80
CA ALA A 88 12.71 9.98 -7.74
C ALA A 88 13.60 10.11 -9.00
N ARG A 89 14.92 10.06 -8.86
CA ARG A 89 15.89 10.10 -9.97
C ARG A 89 15.81 8.83 -10.81
N ILE A 90 15.76 7.65 -10.20
CA ILE A 90 15.59 6.37 -10.89
C ILE A 90 14.32 6.38 -11.74
N LEU A 91 13.20 6.83 -11.20
CA LEU A 91 11.92 6.89 -11.91
C LEU A 91 11.89 7.94 -13.01
N ARG A 92 12.48 9.14 -12.81
CA ARG A 92 12.59 10.17 -13.86
C ARG A 92 13.44 9.70 -15.03
N ALA A 93 14.50 8.94 -14.78
CA ALA A 93 15.35 8.33 -15.79
C ALA A 93 14.76 7.03 -16.38
N ARG A 94 13.60 6.56 -15.88
CA ARG A 94 12.92 5.34 -16.32
C ARG A 94 13.79 4.08 -16.24
N LEU A 95 14.63 3.98 -15.22
CA LEU A 95 15.51 2.82 -15.04
C LEU A 95 14.73 1.58 -14.64
N ASP A 96 13.60 1.73 -13.98
CA ASP A 96 12.63 0.68 -13.64
C ASP A 96 12.11 -0.07 -14.87
N GLU A 97 12.00 0.62 -16.03
CA GLU A 97 11.60 -0.02 -17.29
C GLU A 97 12.71 -0.82 -17.96
N GLN A 98 13.97 -0.60 -17.59
CA GLN A 98 15.15 -1.20 -18.21
C GLN A 98 15.61 -2.47 -17.49
N VAL A 99 15.18 -2.64 -16.24
CA VAL A 99 15.60 -3.74 -15.35
C VAL A 99 14.42 -4.68 -15.06
N GLY A 100 14.62 -5.98 -15.01
CA GLY A 100 13.63 -6.94 -14.48
C GLY A 100 12.55 -7.45 -15.44
N ARG A 101 12.67 -7.26 -16.77
CA ARG A 101 11.65 -7.74 -17.73
C ARG A 101 11.39 -9.25 -17.76
N ALA A 102 12.36 -10.08 -17.40
CA ALA A 102 12.23 -11.55 -17.47
C ALA A 102 11.37 -12.13 -16.33
N GLY A 103 11.46 -11.58 -15.12
CA GLY A 103 10.66 -12.03 -13.95
C GLY A 103 9.17 -11.71 -14.07
N TRP A 104 8.83 -10.65 -14.76
CA TRP A 104 7.45 -10.19 -14.93
C TRP A 104 6.54 -11.15 -15.73
N LEU A 105 7.07 -11.87 -16.72
CA LEU A 105 6.30 -12.86 -17.51
C LEU A 105 5.81 -14.02 -16.65
N TRP A 106 6.62 -14.53 -15.73
CA TRP A 106 6.26 -15.61 -14.82
C TRP A 106 5.30 -15.16 -13.72
N ALA A 107 5.50 -13.96 -13.16
CA ALA A 107 4.57 -13.38 -12.18
C ALA A 107 3.18 -13.14 -12.78
N SER A 108 3.11 -12.61 -14.02
CA SER A 108 1.85 -12.40 -14.73
C SER A 108 1.10 -13.69 -15.05
N LEU A 109 1.83 -14.77 -15.39
CA LEU A 109 1.22 -16.08 -15.64
C LEU A 109 0.66 -16.70 -14.35
N LYS A 110 1.40 -16.61 -13.24
CA LYS A 110 0.97 -17.07 -11.91
C LYS A 110 -0.26 -16.32 -11.41
N ALA A 111 -0.30 -14.98 -11.56
CA ALA A 111 -1.44 -14.15 -11.17
C ALA A 111 -2.72 -14.46 -11.97
N ARG A 112 -2.60 -14.90 -13.23
CA ARG A 112 -3.76 -15.34 -14.05
C ARG A 112 -4.35 -16.66 -13.58
N LEU A 113 -3.55 -17.57 -13.04
CA LEU A 113 -3.96 -18.91 -12.64
C LEU A 113 -4.45 -18.97 -11.19
N THR A 114 -4.03 -18.06 -10.31
CA THR A 114 -4.39 -18.06 -8.88
C THR A 114 -5.25 -16.85 -8.52
N ASN A 115 -6.25 -17.03 -7.65
CA ASN A 115 -6.96 -15.92 -7.02
C ASN A 115 -6.26 -15.59 -5.69
N LEU A 116 -5.36 -14.61 -5.72
CA LEU A 116 -4.58 -14.20 -4.55
C LEU A 116 -5.45 -13.54 -3.47
N GLN A 117 -6.64 -13.02 -3.84
CA GLN A 117 -7.63 -12.41 -2.94
C GLN A 117 -8.79 -13.38 -2.60
N SER A 118 -8.50 -14.68 -2.49
CA SER A 118 -9.49 -15.65 -2.02
C SER A 118 -9.93 -15.37 -0.57
N PRO A 119 -11.14 -15.79 -0.13
CA PRO A 119 -11.60 -15.58 1.25
C PRO A 119 -10.63 -16.03 2.33
N GLN A 120 -9.95 -17.16 2.13
CA GLN A 120 -8.97 -17.69 3.07
C GLN A 120 -7.70 -16.83 3.19
N ARG A 121 -7.29 -16.15 2.10
CA ARG A 121 -6.12 -15.26 2.08
C ARG A 121 -6.43 -13.84 2.54
N ALA A 122 -7.68 -13.40 2.45
CA ALA A 122 -8.07 -12.07 2.94
C ALA A 122 -7.81 -11.93 4.44
N TRP A 123 -8.05 -12.97 5.24
CA TRP A 123 -7.74 -12.98 6.67
C TRP A 123 -6.24 -12.90 6.95
N LEU A 124 -5.41 -13.56 6.14
CA LEU A 124 -3.94 -13.49 6.24
C LEU A 124 -3.42 -12.07 5.96
N VAL A 125 -4.00 -11.37 4.99
CA VAL A 125 -3.65 -9.96 4.71
C VAL A 125 -4.05 -9.07 5.88
N GLY A 126 -5.22 -9.30 6.49
CA GLY A 126 -5.64 -8.61 7.72
C GLY A 126 -4.65 -8.80 8.88
N GLU A 127 -4.23 -10.04 9.13
CA GLU A 127 -3.24 -10.36 10.18
C GLU A 127 -1.84 -9.79 9.85
N MET A 128 -1.35 -9.90 8.63
CA MET A 128 0.00 -9.47 8.28
C MET A 128 0.14 -7.95 8.16
N HIS A 129 -0.88 -7.23 7.68
CA HIS A 129 -0.77 -5.79 7.45
C HIS A 129 -1.32 -4.93 8.59
N TYR A 130 -2.34 -5.39 9.32
CA TYR A 130 -3.03 -4.55 10.31
C TYR A 130 -2.83 -5.00 11.76
N ASP A 131 -2.28 -6.20 12.00
CA ASP A 131 -1.95 -6.70 13.33
C ASP A 131 -0.48 -6.43 13.75
N LEU A 132 0.25 -5.58 12.99
CA LEU A 132 1.58 -5.05 13.37
C LEU A 132 1.55 -4.20 14.66
N GLY A 133 0.36 -3.97 15.22
CA GLY A 133 0.12 -3.14 16.39
C GLY A 133 -0.38 -1.74 16.05
N ASN A 134 -1.30 -1.23 16.87
CA ASN A 134 -1.88 0.10 16.66
C ASN A 134 -0.85 1.22 16.87
N ASP A 135 0.21 0.98 17.65
CA ASP A 135 1.23 1.98 18.03
C ASP A 135 1.92 2.60 16.80
N LEU A 136 2.24 1.77 15.81
CA LEU A 136 2.82 2.24 14.55
C LEU A 136 1.86 3.17 13.80
N TYR A 137 0.60 2.76 13.69
CA TYR A 137 -0.40 3.54 12.97
C TYR A 137 -0.77 4.82 13.72
N GLU A 138 -0.83 4.81 15.04
CA GLU A 138 -1.05 6.00 15.87
C GLU A 138 0.10 7.01 15.75
N ALA A 139 1.33 6.53 15.58
CA ALA A 139 2.49 7.40 15.35
C ALA A 139 2.53 7.99 13.93
N MET A 140 2.00 7.28 12.93
CA MET A 140 2.09 7.64 11.52
C MET A 140 0.87 8.42 11.02
N LEU A 141 -0.33 8.06 11.48
CA LEU A 141 -1.59 8.62 10.99
C LEU A 141 -2.03 9.86 11.79
N ASP A 142 -3.07 10.52 11.27
CA ASP A 142 -3.74 11.60 11.98
C ASP A 142 -4.60 11.07 13.16
N PRO A 143 -5.08 11.94 14.06
CA PRO A 143 -5.89 11.47 15.22
C PRO A 143 -7.15 10.70 14.85
N SER A 144 -7.71 10.87 13.65
CA SER A 144 -8.86 10.09 13.18
C SER A 144 -8.49 8.68 12.73
N MET A 145 -7.20 8.37 12.60
CA MET A 145 -6.68 7.09 12.08
C MET A 145 -7.15 6.81 10.64
N ALA A 146 -7.26 7.84 9.81
CA ALA A 146 -7.65 7.68 8.41
C ALA A 146 -6.47 7.23 7.55
N TYR A 147 -6.47 5.96 7.12
CA TYR A 147 -5.39 5.38 6.32
C TYR A 147 -5.72 5.40 4.83
N SER A 148 -5.93 6.60 4.30
CA SER A 148 -6.12 6.89 2.88
C SER A 148 -5.74 8.34 2.60
N CYS A 149 -5.66 8.77 1.32
CA CYS A 149 -5.22 10.12 0.98
C CYS A 149 -6.12 11.18 1.61
N GLY A 150 -5.52 12.30 2.06
CA GLY A 150 -6.22 13.48 2.55
C GLY A 150 -6.68 14.41 1.42
N TYR A 151 -7.62 15.32 1.72
CA TYR A 151 -8.06 16.38 0.81
C TYR A 151 -7.38 17.71 1.15
N TRP A 152 -6.30 18.01 0.44
CA TRP A 152 -5.38 19.11 0.75
C TRP A 152 -5.77 20.52 0.27
N PRO A 153 -6.65 20.73 -0.73
CA PRO A 153 -6.91 22.09 -1.26
C PRO A 153 -7.31 23.13 -0.23
N VAL A 154 -7.83 22.70 0.94
CA VAL A 154 -8.32 23.58 2.02
C VAL A 154 -7.62 23.31 3.35
N ALA A 155 -6.53 22.52 3.37
CA ALA A 155 -5.88 22.04 4.58
C ALA A 155 -4.40 22.43 4.64
N GLN A 156 -3.90 22.68 5.85
CA GLN A 156 -2.50 22.99 6.14
C GLN A 156 -1.80 21.92 6.99
N SER A 157 -2.55 20.92 7.46
CA SER A 157 -2.04 19.77 8.22
C SER A 157 -2.72 18.49 7.80
N LEU A 158 -2.08 17.33 8.10
CA LEU A 158 -2.66 16.02 7.81
C LEU A 158 -4.04 15.85 8.46
N ALA A 159 -4.20 16.25 9.73
CA ALA A 159 -5.48 16.15 10.42
C ALA A 159 -6.58 16.97 9.72
N GLN A 160 -6.29 18.21 9.30
CA GLN A 160 -7.23 19.02 8.54
C GLN A 160 -7.55 18.43 7.17
N ALA A 161 -6.56 17.84 6.48
CA ALA A 161 -6.77 17.21 5.19
C ALA A 161 -7.64 15.95 5.30
N GLN A 162 -7.49 15.17 6.37
CA GLN A 162 -8.34 14.02 6.63
C GLN A 162 -9.76 14.45 7.03
N GLU A 163 -9.92 15.43 7.90
CA GLU A 163 -11.23 15.97 8.26
C GLU A 163 -11.98 16.51 7.02
N ALA A 164 -11.30 17.30 6.19
CA ALA A 164 -11.86 17.81 4.94
C ALA A 164 -12.26 16.69 3.97
N LYS A 165 -11.49 15.60 3.89
CA LYS A 165 -11.87 14.42 3.11
C LYS A 165 -13.11 13.73 3.67
N LEU A 166 -13.18 13.52 4.97
CA LEU A 166 -14.33 12.86 5.62
C LEU A 166 -15.60 13.66 5.41
N ASP A 167 -15.52 14.99 5.55
CA ASP A 167 -16.64 15.90 5.29
C ASP A 167 -17.07 15.86 3.82
N LEU A 168 -16.13 15.92 2.88
CA LEU A 168 -16.41 15.82 1.45
C LEU A 168 -17.11 14.49 1.08
N ILE A 169 -16.73 13.37 1.71
CA ILE A 169 -17.41 12.08 1.53
C ILE A 169 -18.84 12.16 2.03
N CYS A 170 -19.06 12.70 3.23
CA CYS A 170 -20.40 12.86 3.81
C CYS A 170 -21.30 13.76 2.94
N GLN A 171 -20.76 14.85 2.41
CA GLN A 171 -21.47 15.75 1.49
C GLN A 171 -21.84 15.04 0.17
N LYS A 172 -20.91 14.29 -0.43
CA LYS A 172 -21.17 13.50 -1.67
C LYS A 172 -22.21 12.42 -1.46
N LEU A 173 -22.24 11.80 -0.29
CA LEU A 173 -23.27 10.85 0.10
C LEU A 173 -24.60 11.53 0.48
N GLN A 174 -24.63 12.86 0.55
CA GLN A 174 -25.80 13.63 0.97
C GLN A 174 -26.36 13.14 2.31
N LEU A 175 -25.46 12.93 3.30
CA LEU A 175 -25.86 12.41 4.60
C LEU A 175 -26.76 13.39 5.34
N GLN A 176 -27.84 12.85 5.93
CA GLN A 176 -28.79 13.59 6.77
C GLN A 176 -29.01 12.86 8.08
N ALA A 177 -29.38 13.59 9.11
CA ALA A 177 -29.64 13.03 10.43
C ALA A 177 -30.68 11.91 10.39
N GLY A 178 -30.41 10.82 11.07
CA GLY A 178 -31.25 9.63 11.13
C GLY A 178 -31.04 8.60 10.01
N MET A 179 -30.25 8.92 8.97
CA MET A 179 -29.89 7.95 7.93
C MET A 179 -28.97 6.84 8.48
N THR A 180 -28.92 5.74 7.74
CA THR A 180 -28.04 4.60 7.98
C THR A 180 -26.92 4.53 6.93
N LEU A 181 -25.67 4.32 7.38
CA LEU A 181 -24.48 4.21 6.56
C LEU A 181 -23.82 2.85 6.76
N LEU A 182 -23.52 2.14 5.68
CA LEU A 182 -22.60 1.00 5.66
C LEU A 182 -21.24 1.45 5.13
N ASP A 183 -20.17 1.16 5.88
CA ASP A 183 -18.78 1.40 5.47
C ASP A 183 -18.06 0.08 5.22
N ILE A 184 -17.74 -0.23 3.95
CA ILE A 184 -17.13 -1.49 3.53
C ILE A 184 -15.61 -1.35 3.59
N GLY A 185 -14.96 -2.00 4.55
CA GLY A 185 -13.55 -1.81 4.85
C GLY A 185 -13.32 -0.57 5.69
N CYS A 186 -14.01 -0.47 6.81
CA CYS A 186 -14.10 0.72 7.64
C CYS A 186 -12.80 1.10 8.38
N GLY A 187 -11.77 0.24 8.37
CA GLY A 187 -10.55 0.46 9.15
C GLY A 187 -10.86 0.65 10.64
N TRP A 188 -10.26 1.65 11.26
CA TRP A 188 -10.53 2.04 12.66
C TRP A 188 -11.80 2.88 12.81
N GLY A 189 -12.58 3.05 11.74
CA GLY A 189 -13.88 3.70 11.77
C GLY A 189 -13.85 5.22 11.59
N SER A 190 -12.79 5.80 11.05
CA SER A 190 -12.66 7.25 10.89
C SER A 190 -13.87 7.91 10.21
N LEU A 191 -14.35 7.34 9.09
CA LEU A 191 -15.54 7.86 8.41
C LEU A 191 -16.80 7.72 9.27
N MET A 192 -17.02 6.56 9.88
CA MET A 192 -18.20 6.30 10.69
C MET A 192 -18.29 7.19 11.92
N LEU A 193 -17.15 7.36 12.63
CA LEU A 193 -17.07 8.22 13.82
C LEU A 193 -17.32 9.68 13.45
N PHE A 194 -16.76 10.14 12.34
CA PHE A 194 -16.99 11.49 11.81
C PHE A 194 -18.46 11.69 11.42
N ALA A 195 -19.01 10.79 10.61
CA ALA A 195 -20.39 10.86 10.14
C ALA A 195 -21.41 10.82 11.30
N ALA A 196 -21.19 9.95 12.29
CA ALA A 196 -22.07 9.87 13.45
C ALA A 196 -22.04 11.17 14.28
N ARG A 197 -20.86 11.77 14.50
CA ARG A 197 -20.72 13.02 15.27
C ARG A 197 -21.29 14.24 14.55
N HIS A 198 -20.95 14.42 13.29
CA HIS A 198 -21.24 15.66 12.56
C HIS A 198 -22.54 15.61 11.76
N TYR A 199 -22.96 14.42 11.31
CA TYR A 199 -24.15 14.22 10.48
C TYR A 199 -25.28 13.47 11.19
N ARG A 200 -25.05 12.95 12.41
CA ARG A 200 -26.02 12.23 13.24
C ARG A 200 -26.63 11.01 12.55
N VAL A 201 -25.79 10.27 11.83
CA VAL A 201 -26.16 9.03 11.13
C VAL A 201 -25.80 7.81 11.97
N GLN A 202 -26.51 6.71 11.76
CA GLN A 202 -26.19 5.41 12.35
C GLN A 202 -25.26 4.65 11.41
N CYS A 203 -24.15 4.11 11.90
CA CYS A 203 -23.13 3.50 11.06
C CYS A 203 -22.90 2.03 11.40
N VAL A 204 -22.72 1.21 10.37
CA VAL A 204 -22.19 -0.15 10.45
C VAL A 204 -20.94 -0.23 9.59
N GLY A 205 -19.85 -0.74 10.14
CA GLY A 205 -18.59 -0.90 9.41
C GLY A 205 -18.14 -2.35 9.37
N LEU A 206 -17.69 -2.77 8.19
CA LEU A 206 -17.13 -4.09 7.97
C LEU A 206 -15.60 -4.02 7.97
N THR A 207 -14.96 -4.87 8.73
CA THR A 207 -13.51 -5.08 8.71
C THR A 207 -13.17 -6.54 8.94
N ILE A 208 -12.00 -6.98 8.47
CA ILE A 208 -11.43 -8.30 8.74
C ILE A 208 -10.33 -8.26 9.81
N SER A 209 -9.93 -7.07 10.29
CA SER A 209 -8.93 -6.91 11.34
C SER A 209 -9.59 -6.82 12.72
N LYS A 210 -9.20 -7.72 13.62
CA LYS A 210 -9.64 -7.74 15.03
C LYS A 210 -9.19 -6.47 15.77
N GLU A 211 -7.96 -6.02 15.51
CA GLU A 211 -7.39 -4.84 16.17
C GLU A 211 -8.10 -3.55 15.72
N GLN A 212 -8.41 -3.42 14.44
CA GLN A 212 -9.20 -2.29 13.96
C GLN A 212 -10.60 -2.26 14.58
N ALA A 213 -11.30 -3.39 14.59
CA ALA A 213 -12.64 -3.49 15.20
C ALA A 213 -12.60 -3.17 16.68
N ARG A 214 -11.62 -3.71 17.42
CA ARG A 214 -11.48 -3.50 18.87
C ARG A 214 -11.23 -2.02 19.21
N LEU A 215 -10.23 -1.41 18.58
CA LEU A 215 -9.89 0.00 18.83
C LEU A 215 -11.00 0.94 18.35
N GLY A 216 -11.57 0.69 17.17
CA GLY A 216 -12.68 1.45 16.65
C GLY A 216 -13.92 1.42 17.53
N ALA A 217 -14.29 0.24 18.06
CA ALA A 217 -15.39 0.10 19.00
C ALA A 217 -15.15 0.85 20.32
N GLN A 218 -13.90 0.90 20.80
CA GLN A 218 -13.56 1.70 21.99
C GLN A 218 -13.77 3.20 21.74
N LYS A 219 -13.36 3.71 20.56
CA LYS A 219 -13.54 5.12 20.15
C LYS A 219 -15.02 5.48 19.90
N ALA A 220 -15.85 4.47 19.63
CA ALA A 220 -17.28 4.63 19.28
C ALA A 220 -18.26 4.51 20.46
N ARG A 221 -17.80 4.37 21.71
CA ARG A 221 -18.64 3.99 22.88
C ARG A 221 -19.96 4.77 23.03
N ASP A 222 -19.94 6.07 22.70
CA ASP A 222 -21.11 6.96 22.89
C ASP A 222 -21.76 7.35 21.55
N LEU A 223 -21.46 6.61 20.49
CA LEU A 223 -21.94 6.91 19.16
C LEU A 223 -22.76 5.74 18.59
N PRO A 224 -23.73 5.99 17.71
CA PRO A 224 -24.50 4.95 17.04
C PRO A 224 -23.69 4.28 15.93
N VAL A 225 -22.53 3.68 16.30
CA VAL A 225 -21.57 3.05 15.40
C VAL A 225 -21.33 1.62 15.84
N ARG A 226 -21.44 0.68 14.90
CA ARG A 226 -21.20 -0.74 15.14
C ARG A 226 -20.14 -1.27 14.16
N PHE A 227 -19.20 -2.04 14.66
CA PHE A 227 -18.21 -2.78 13.89
C PHE A 227 -18.62 -4.23 13.77
N GLU A 228 -18.51 -4.77 12.55
CA GLU A 228 -18.69 -6.20 12.28
C GLU A 228 -17.38 -6.78 11.73
N LEU A 229 -16.86 -7.79 12.44
CA LEU A 229 -15.67 -8.52 12.02
C LEU A 229 -16.08 -9.60 11.03
N VAL A 230 -16.18 -9.23 9.75
CA VAL A 230 -16.69 -10.10 8.69
C VAL A 230 -16.08 -9.73 7.34
N ASP A 231 -15.82 -10.75 6.51
CA ASP A 231 -15.51 -10.53 5.10
C ASP A 231 -16.77 -10.02 4.38
N TYR A 232 -16.64 -8.97 3.57
CA TYR A 232 -17.75 -8.36 2.85
C TYR A 232 -18.56 -9.38 2.02
N ARG A 233 -17.94 -10.44 1.52
CA ARG A 233 -18.60 -11.52 0.75
C ARG A 233 -19.57 -12.35 1.58
N GLN A 234 -19.32 -12.42 2.90
CA GLN A 234 -20.16 -13.16 3.86
C GLN A 234 -21.18 -12.24 4.55
N PHE A 235 -21.03 -10.93 4.38
CA PHE A 235 -21.96 -9.97 4.97
C PHE A 235 -23.35 -10.14 4.32
N ASN A 236 -24.33 -10.37 5.17
CA ASN A 236 -25.73 -10.37 4.80
C ASN A 236 -26.45 -9.37 5.71
N PRO A 237 -27.00 -8.27 5.15
CA PRO A 237 -27.80 -7.36 5.95
C PRO A 237 -28.93 -8.16 6.62
N HIS A 238 -29.03 -8.09 7.96
CA HIS A 238 -30.01 -8.85 8.72
C HIS A 238 -31.43 -8.48 8.30
N GLY A 239 -32.11 -9.40 7.61
CA GLY A 239 -33.47 -9.21 7.09
C GLY A 239 -33.52 -8.20 5.94
N GLU A 240 -34.61 -7.41 5.90
CA GLU A 240 -34.84 -6.37 4.89
C GLU A 240 -34.10 -5.06 5.18
N GLN A 241 -33.21 -5.04 6.17
CA GLN A 241 -32.53 -3.81 6.60
C GLN A 241 -31.47 -3.39 5.58
N ARG A 242 -31.86 -2.60 4.59
CA ARG A 242 -30.96 -1.94 3.65
C ARG A 242 -30.55 -0.58 4.18
N PHE A 243 -29.34 -0.15 3.79
CA PHE A 243 -28.76 1.12 4.20
C PHE A 243 -29.19 2.26 3.24
N ASP A 244 -29.38 3.45 3.78
CA ASP A 244 -29.62 4.64 2.97
C ASP A 244 -28.39 4.99 2.14
N ARG A 245 -27.19 4.75 2.68
CA ARG A 245 -25.91 5.06 2.05
C ARG A 245 -24.91 3.93 2.26
N VAL A 246 -24.07 3.72 1.26
CA VAL A 246 -22.93 2.78 1.33
C VAL A 246 -21.67 3.53 0.94
N ALA A 247 -20.59 3.34 1.68
CA ALA A 247 -19.26 3.86 1.38
C ALA A 247 -18.23 2.74 1.31
N SER A 248 -17.17 2.96 0.55
CA SER A 248 -15.96 2.14 0.59
C SER A 248 -14.77 3.02 0.20
N ILE A 249 -13.82 3.18 1.12
CA ILE A 249 -12.75 4.16 1.02
C ILE A 249 -11.40 3.46 1.18
N GLY A 250 -10.63 3.35 0.06
CA GLY A 250 -9.30 2.72 0.08
C GLY A 250 -9.33 1.22 0.39
N MET A 251 -10.40 0.52 -0.02
CA MET A 251 -10.57 -0.91 0.19
C MET A 251 -10.65 -1.69 -1.13
N PHE A 252 -11.18 -1.05 -2.17
CA PHE A 252 -11.43 -1.70 -3.45
C PHE A 252 -10.14 -2.19 -4.14
N GLU A 253 -9.01 -1.60 -3.82
CA GLU A 253 -7.66 -2.01 -4.21
C GLU A 253 -7.37 -3.47 -3.80
N HIS A 254 -7.91 -3.90 -2.68
CA HIS A 254 -7.72 -5.25 -2.12
C HIS A 254 -8.75 -6.27 -2.62
N VAL A 255 -9.77 -5.87 -3.39
CA VAL A 255 -10.84 -6.77 -3.88
C VAL A 255 -10.33 -7.72 -4.96
N GLY A 256 -9.48 -7.21 -5.88
CA GLY A 256 -9.00 -7.95 -7.04
C GLY A 256 -10.09 -8.18 -8.10
N HIS A 257 -9.69 -8.09 -9.36
CA HIS A 257 -10.61 -8.06 -10.50
C HIS A 257 -11.55 -9.29 -10.60
N LYS A 258 -11.12 -10.46 -10.11
CA LYS A 258 -11.95 -11.69 -10.10
C LYS A 258 -13.14 -11.61 -9.14
N ASN A 259 -13.08 -10.70 -8.16
CA ASN A 259 -14.11 -10.55 -7.12
C ASN A 259 -15.00 -9.30 -7.33
N TYR A 260 -14.74 -8.46 -8.33
CA TYR A 260 -15.48 -7.23 -8.56
C TYR A 260 -16.99 -7.43 -8.65
N ARG A 261 -17.43 -8.48 -9.35
CA ARG A 261 -18.86 -8.79 -9.46
C ARG A 261 -19.49 -9.07 -8.09
N ALA A 262 -18.87 -9.94 -7.30
CA ALA A 262 -19.36 -10.27 -5.95
C ALA A 262 -19.41 -9.06 -5.04
N TYR A 263 -18.40 -8.17 -5.16
CA TYR A 263 -18.32 -6.93 -4.39
C TYR A 263 -19.49 -5.97 -4.73
N PHE A 264 -19.72 -5.69 -6.00
CA PHE A 264 -20.82 -4.79 -6.41
C PHE A 264 -22.19 -5.41 -6.15
N ASP A 265 -22.33 -6.72 -6.28
CA ASP A 265 -23.60 -7.42 -5.96
C ASP A 265 -23.89 -7.32 -4.44
N MET A 266 -22.86 -7.41 -3.59
CA MET A 266 -23.02 -7.19 -2.14
C MET A 266 -23.41 -5.75 -1.83
N ALA A 267 -22.68 -4.76 -2.36
CA ALA A 267 -23.01 -3.35 -2.18
C ALA A 267 -24.44 -3.02 -2.61
N ARG A 268 -24.87 -3.54 -3.77
CA ARG A 268 -26.25 -3.37 -4.27
C ARG A 268 -27.31 -3.99 -3.34
N ARG A 269 -27.07 -5.20 -2.83
CA ARG A 269 -28.02 -5.86 -1.90
C ARG A 269 -28.14 -5.10 -0.58
N SER A 270 -27.06 -4.43 -0.15
CA SER A 270 -27.02 -3.66 1.10
C SER A 270 -27.66 -2.28 0.97
N LEU A 271 -27.82 -1.77 -0.24
CA LEU A 271 -28.29 -0.41 -0.51
C LEU A 271 -29.79 -0.39 -0.78
N ARG A 272 -30.51 0.62 -0.29
CA ARG A 272 -31.90 0.92 -0.67
C ARG A 272 -31.98 1.31 -2.14
N ASP A 273 -33.16 1.23 -2.73
CA ASP A 273 -33.34 1.48 -4.17
C ASP A 273 -33.04 2.93 -4.57
N ASP A 274 -33.26 3.89 -3.67
CA ASP A 274 -32.93 5.33 -3.80
C ASP A 274 -31.60 5.72 -3.11
N GLY A 275 -30.84 4.73 -2.66
CA GLY A 275 -29.61 4.92 -1.93
C GLY A 275 -28.43 5.35 -2.81
N LEU A 276 -27.39 5.94 -2.19
CA LEU A 276 -26.15 6.31 -2.87
C LEU A 276 -25.01 5.43 -2.40
N PHE A 277 -24.19 4.98 -3.37
CA PHE A 277 -22.93 4.28 -3.12
C PHE A 277 -21.75 5.16 -3.53
N LEU A 278 -20.83 5.42 -2.61
CA LEU A 278 -19.58 6.12 -2.86
C LEU A 278 -18.42 5.13 -2.80
N LEU A 279 -17.74 4.99 -3.93
CA LEU A 279 -16.51 4.22 -4.04
C LEU A 279 -15.33 5.17 -4.24
N HIS A 280 -14.40 5.16 -3.30
CA HIS A 280 -13.13 5.88 -3.39
C HIS A 280 -12.00 4.86 -3.46
N THR A 281 -11.20 4.91 -4.52
CA THR A 281 -10.12 3.96 -4.77
C THR A 281 -8.97 4.62 -5.54
N ILE A 282 -7.78 4.08 -5.39
CA ILE A 282 -6.63 4.46 -6.21
C ILE A 282 -6.83 3.90 -7.62
N GLY A 283 -6.63 4.74 -8.62
CA GLY A 283 -6.72 4.38 -10.03
C GLY A 283 -5.44 4.71 -10.79
N LYS A 284 -5.29 4.11 -11.99
CA LYS A 284 -4.19 4.42 -12.93
C LYS A 284 -4.76 5.08 -14.18
N ASN A 285 -4.04 6.07 -14.73
CA ASN A 285 -4.41 6.74 -15.98
C ASN A 285 -4.23 5.86 -17.22
N ARG A 286 -3.50 4.75 -17.11
CA ARG A 286 -3.28 3.81 -18.21
C ARG A 286 -3.58 2.40 -17.73
N ALA A 287 -4.35 1.65 -18.51
CA ALA A 287 -4.44 0.20 -18.34
C ALA A 287 -3.03 -0.37 -18.60
N GLY A 288 -2.47 -1.07 -17.65
CA GLY A 288 -1.11 -1.57 -17.73
C GLY A 288 -0.82 -2.72 -16.82
N ALA A 289 0.35 -3.26 -16.99
CA ALA A 289 0.92 -4.36 -16.26
C ALA A 289 0.73 -4.23 -14.74
N GLY A 290 0.67 -5.36 -14.08
CA GLY A 290 0.39 -5.60 -12.66
C GLY A 290 0.94 -4.60 -11.64
N ILE A 291 0.80 -4.92 -10.40
CA ILE A 291 1.39 -4.20 -9.28
C ILE A 291 2.90 -4.42 -9.32
N ASP A 292 3.68 -3.42 -8.92
CA ASP A 292 5.13 -3.57 -8.76
C ASP A 292 5.42 -4.67 -7.74
N PRO A 293 6.35 -5.61 -8.02
CA PRO A 293 6.63 -6.75 -7.13
C PRO A 293 7.09 -6.37 -5.73
N TRP A 294 7.64 -5.17 -5.55
CA TRP A 294 8.02 -4.66 -4.22
C TRP A 294 6.81 -4.21 -3.40
N ILE A 295 5.73 -3.79 -4.09
CA ILE A 295 4.48 -3.32 -3.45
C ILE A 295 3.50 -4.50 -3.24
N GLU A 296 3.62 -5.60 -3.99
CA GLU A 296 2.78 -6.79 -3.88
C GLU A 296 3.10 -7.60 -2.62
#